data_275deea7f3fad92b201ebb54dd05d83a
#
_entry.id   275deea7f3fad92b201ebb54dd05d83a
#
_cell.length_a   1.000
_cell.length_b   1.000
_cell.length_c   1.000
_cell.angle_alpha   90.00
_cell.angle_beta   90.00
_cell.angle_gamma   90.00
#
_symmetry.space_group_name_H-M   'P 1'
#
loop_
_entity.id
_entity.type
_entity.pdbx_description
1 polymer ?
#
loop_
_entity_poly.entity_id
_entity_poly.type
_entity_poly.pdbx_seq_one_letter_code
_entity_poly.pdbx_strand_id
1 'polypeptide(L)'
;MAFESLSERLNKAFKNISGQGKLTEKNMNDMLKEVRMSLLEADVNYEVVKSFVENVKEKALGQEVLDSLNPSQMVVKIVHDELQVLLGEEDARIHFKKQGMTTVMMVGLQGTGKTTASAKIANYCKNKLARRVLLVACDVVRPAAIEQLQTLGKSIDVEVFTCGPETSAVE
;
A
#
# COMPACT_ATOMS: atom_id res chain seq x y z
N MET A 1 -8.73 2.70 11.19
CA MET A 1 -7.30 2.67 10.77
C MET A 1 -7.09 3.69 9.67
N ALA A 2 -5.85 4.22 9.45
CA ALA A 2 -5.62 5.36 8.54
C ALA A 2 -6.13 5.14 7.10
N PHE A 3 -5.99 3.93 6.57
CA PHE A 3 -6.46 3.62 5.21
C PHE A 3 -7.98 3.49 5.07
N GLU A 4 -8.71 3.11 6.09
CA GLU A 4 -10.18 3.08 6.06
C GLU A 4 -10.73 4.50 5.94
N SER A 5 -10.17 5.45 6.71
CA SER A 5 -10.56 6.85 6.64
C SER A 5 -10.23 7.49 5.29
N LEU A 6 -9.08 7.18 4.67
CA LEU A 6 -8.70 7.65 3.34
C LEU A 6 -9.66 7.11 2.27
N SER A 7 -9.94 5.80 2.28
CA SER A 7 -10.87 5.18 1.33
C SER A 7 -12.28 5.74 1.45
N GLU A 8 -12.78 5.97 2.66
CA GLU A 8 -14.10 6.56 2.88
C GLU A 8 -14.17 8.01 2.35
N ARG A 9 -13.14 8.81 2.56
CA ARG A 9 -13.07 10.19 2.07
C ARG A 9 -12.97 10.27 0.56
N LEU A 10 -12.12 9.44 -0.05
CA LEU A 10 -12.03 9.34 -1.51
C LEU A 10 -13.38 8.90 -2.11
N ASN A 11 -14.02 7.90 -1.53
CA ASN A 11 -15.35 7.45 -1.97
C ASN A 11 -16.40 8.56 -1.83
N LYS A 12 -16.35 9.39 -0.79
CA LYS A 12 -17.23 10.55 -0.61
C LYS A 12 -16.99 11.60 -1.70
N ALA A 13 -15.72 11.93 -1.97
CA ALA A 13 -15.35 12.86 -3.03
C ALA A 13 -15.88 12.39 -4.41
N PHE A 14 -15.77 11.08 -4.70
CA PHE A 14 -16.25 10.49 -5.94
C PHE A 14 -17.79 10.45 -6.03
N LYS A 15 -18.49 10.17 -4.92
CA LYS A 15 -19.97 10.22 -4.90
C LYS A 15 -20.51 11.61 -5.22
N ASN A 16 -19.85 12.65 -4.75
CA ASN A 16 -20.25 14.04 -5.03
C ASN A 16 -20.20 14.38 -6.52
N ILE A 17 -19.28 13.78 -7.28
CA ILE A 17 -19.21 13.93 -8.75
C ILE A 17 -20.18 13.00 -9.47
N SER A 18 -20.32 11.75 -9.03
CA SER A 18 -21.14 10.75 -9.71
C SER A 18 -22.65 11.08 -9.73
N GLY A 19 -23.11 11.94 -8.82
CA GLY A 19 -24.51 12.40 -8.78
C GLY A 19 -24.82 13.58 -9.70
N GLN A 20 -23.82 14.12 -10.41
CA GLN A 20 -24.00 15.31 -11.26
C GLN A 20 -23.98 14.91 -12.73
N GLY A 21 -25.05 15.20 -13.46
CA GLY A 21 -25.23 14.77 -14.84
C GLY A 21 -24.25 15.39 -15.86
N LYS A 22 -23.50 16.45 -15.48
CA LYS A 22 -22.46 17.05 -16.32
C LYS A 22 -21.24 17.35 -15.46
N LEU A 23 -20.08 16.96 -15.94
CA LEU A 23 -18.81 17.35 -15.36
C LEU A 23 -18.50 18.79 -15.77
N THR A 24 -18.34 19.66 -14.78
CA THR A 24 -17.88 21.03 -14.96
C THR A 24 -16.50 21.21 -14.36
N GLU A 25 -15.74 22.17 -14.87
CA GLU A 25 -14.42 22.49 -14.29
C GLU A 25 -14.50 22.80 -12.79
N LYS A 26 -15.59 23.44 -12.35
CA LYS A 26 -15.84 23.73 -10.94
C LYS A 26 -15.97 22.44 -10.12
N ASN A 27 -16.82 21.51 -10.55
CA ASN A 27 -17.05 20.23 -9.85
C ASN A 27 -15.76 19.40 -9.77
N MET A 28 -14.97 19.44 -10.83
CA MET A 28 -13.66 18.79 -10.90
C MET A 28 -12.71 19.41 -9.87
N ASN A 29 -12.58 20.73 -9.85
CA ASN A 29 -11.69 21.40 -8.91
C ASN A 29 -12.12 21.16 -7.44
N ASP A 30 -13.43 21.12 -7.16
CA ASP A 30 -13.95 20.83 -5.82
C ASP A 30 -13.59 19.40 -5.40
N MET A 31 -13.74 18.41 -6.28
CA MET A 31 -13.35 17.02 -6.03
C MET A 31 -11.84 16.88 -5.84
N LEU A 32 -11.03 17.50 -6.71
CA LEU A 32 -9.57 17.45 -6.59
C LEU A 32 -9.07 18.09 -5.28
N LYS A 33 -9.77 19.11 -4.79
CA LYS A 33 -9.50 19.70 -3.47
C LYS A 33 -9.77 18.71 -2.35
N GLU A 34 -10.89 17.97 -2.39
CA GLU A 34 -11.19 16.93 -1.39
C GLU A 34 -10.18 15.78 -1.45
N VAL A 35 -9.80 15.33 -2.65
CA VAL A 35 -8.76 14.30 -2.84
C VAL A 35 -7.42 14.76 -2.28
N ARG A 36 -7.00 16.00 -2.58
CA ARG A 36 -5.78 16.61 -2.03
C ARG A 36 -5.78 16.62 -0.52
N MET A 37 -6.86 17.09 0.09
CA MET A 37 -6.97 17.14 1.55
C MET A 37 -6.93 15.74 2.17
N SER A 38 -7.60 14.76 1.55
CA SER A 38 -7.60 13.38 2.03
C SER A 38 -6.21 12.76 2.01
N LEU A 39 -5.41 13.02 0.99
CA LEU A 39 -4.03 12.52 0.88
C LEU A 39 -3.10 13.21 1.90
N LEU A 40 -3.23 14.53 2.10
CA LEU A 40 -2.44 15.27 3.08
C LEU A 40 -2.75 14.82 4.52
N GLU A 41 -4.01 14.57 4.84
CA GLU A 41 -4.43 14.03 6.14
C GLU A 41 -3.99 12.58 6.37
N ALA A 42 -3.68 11.85 5.31
CA ALA A 42 -3.05 10.53 5.35
C ALA A 42 -1.51 10.59 5.38
N ASP A 43 -0.94 11.75 5.71
CA ASP A 43 0.51 12.00 5.82
C ASP A 43 1.29 11.79 4.51
N VAL A 44 0.63 11.91 3.36
CA VAL A 44 1.32 11.87 2.06
C VAL A 44 2.11 13.17 1.87
N ASN A 45 3.35 13.07 1.38
CA ASN A 45 4.21 14.22 1.15
C ASN A 45 3.55 15.26 0.23
N TYR A 46 3.67 16.54 0.58
CA TYR A 46 3.02 17.65 -0.12
C TYR A 46 3.38 17.73 -1.62
N GLU A 47 4.66 17.57 -1.98
CA GLU A 47 5.08 17.64 -3.39
C GLU A 47 4.52 16.47 -4.20
N VAL A 48 4.43 15.28 -3.59
CA VAL A 48 3.79 14.10 -4.19
C VAL A 48 2.30 14.36 -4.44
N VAL A 49 1.60 14.89 -3.45
CA VAL A 49 0.16 15.22 -3.58
C VAL A 49 -0.06 16.30 -4.64
N LYS A 50 0.81 17.30 -4.71
CA LYS A 50 0.74 18.37 -5.72
C LYS A 50 0.86 17.81 -7.13
N SER A 51 1.92 17.06 -7.40
CA SER A 51 2.15 16.44 -8.71
C SER A 51 1.01 15.49 -9.09
N PHE A 52 0.53 14.70 -8.15
CA PHE A 52 -0.61 13.80 -8.36
C PHE A 52 -1.89 14.56 -8.79
N VAL A 53 -2.23 15.62 -8.07
CA VAL A 53 -3.43 16.43 -8.39
C VAL A 53 -3.31 17.13 -9.73
N GLU A 54 -2.10 17.63 -10.08
CA GLU A 54 -1.82 18.24 -11.38
C GLU A 54 -1.99 17.23 -12.51
N ASN A 55 -1.43 16.02 -12.38
CA ASN A 55 -1.56 14.95 -13.38
C ASN A 55 -3.01 14.51 -13.58
N VAL A 56 -3.76 14.32 -12.47
CA VAL A 56 -5.18 13.98 -12.55
C VAL A 56 -5.97 15.09 -13.25
N LYS A 57 -5.69 16.35 -12.91
CA LYS A 57 -6.39 17.50 -13.52
C LYS A 57 -6.13 17.58 -15.01
N GLU A 58 -4.90 17.43 -15.45
CA GLU A 58 -4.52 17.47 -16.87
C GLU A 58 -5.23 16.37 -17.66
N LYS A 59 -5.22 15.14 -17.17
CA LYS A 59 -5.89 14.00 -17.82
C LYS A 59 -7.42 14.12 -17.80
N ALA A 60 -7.97 14.64 -16.71
CA ALA A 60 -9.42 14.77 -16.55
C ALA A 60 -10.04 15.92 -17.36
N LEU A 61 -9.27 16.92 -17.75
CA LEU A 61 -9.69 18.01 -18.64
C LEU A 61 -9.47 17.66 -20.13
N GLY A 62 -8.97 16.47 -20.43
CA GLY A 62 -8.81 16.00 -21.80
C GLY A 62 -10.15 15.87 -22.53
N GLN A 63 -10.15 16.12 -23.86
CA GLN A 63 -11.35 16.12 -24.70
C GLN A 63 -12.12 14.80 -24.62
N GLU A 64 -11.42 13.67 -24.54
CA GLU A 64 -12.02 12.33 -24.43
C GLU A 64 -12.89 12.16 -23.19
N VAL A 65 -12.52 12.80 -22.09
CA VAL A 65 -13.28 12.76 -20.83
C VAL A 65 -14.53 13.63 -20.94
N LEU A 66 -14.40 14.82 -21.50
CA LEU A 66 -15.49 15.78 -21.64
C LEU A 66 -16.58 15.29 -22.61
N ASP A 67 -16.17 14.57 -23.64
CA ASP A 67 -17.06 14.01 -24.68
C ASP A 67 -17.61 12.62 -24.32
N SER A 68 -17.20 12.05 -23.18
CA SER A 68 -17.62 10.73 -22.76
C SER A 68 -19.09 10.73 -22.28
N LEU A 69 -19.77 9.59 -22.46
CA LEU A 69 -21.14 9.37 -21.94
C LEU A 69 -21.19 9.36 -20.40
N ASN A 70 -20.06 9.07 -19.73
CA ASN A 70 -19.92 9.02 -18.27
C ASN A 70 -18.64 9.72 -17.80
N PRO A 71 -18.53 11.06 -17.89
CA PRO A 71 -17.32 11.79 -17.52
C PRO A 71 -16.90 11.54 -16.07
N SER A 72 -17.85 11.44 -15.15
CA SER A 72 -17.58 11.19 -13.73
C SER A 72 -16.90 9.85 -13.48
N GLN A 73 -17.30 8.79 -14.16
CA GLN A 73 -16.66 7.47 -14.06
C GLN A 73 -15.25 7.49 -14.66
N MET A 74 -15.05 8.23 -15.74
CA MET A 74 -13.72 8.39 -16.33
C MET A 74 -12.77 9.11 -15.39
N VAL A 75 -13.23 10.15 -14.69
CA VAL A 75 -12.39 10.82 -13.67
C VAL A 75 -12.02 9.90 -12.53
N VAL A 76 -12.95 9.10 -12.02
CA VAL A 76 -12.66 8.09 -10.99
C VAL A 76 -11.61 7.10 -11.48
N LYS A 77 -11.73 6.65 -12.73
CA LYS A 77 -10.72 5.77 -13.35
C LYS A 77 -9.36 6.45 -13.45
N ILE A 78 -9.30 7.70 -13.90
CA ILE A 78 -8.05 8.47 -13.98
C ILE A 78 -7.38 8.57 -12.61
N VAL A 79 -8.14 8.89 -11.55
CA VAL A 79 -7.61 8.94 -10.18
C VAL A 79 -7.07 7.57 -9.74
N HIS A 80 -7.79 6.50 -10.05
CA HIS A 80 -7.35 5.14 -9.75
C HIS A 80 -6.04 4.80 -10.49
N ASP A 81 -5.97 5.09 -11.78
CA ASP A 81 -4.79 4.78 -12.60
C ASP A 81 -3.57 5.61 -12.14
N GLU A 82 -3.77 6.89 -11.79
CA GLU A 82 -2.70 7.72 -11.21
C GLU A 82 -2.24 7.23 -9.83
N LEU A 83 -3.14 6.70 -9.01
CA LEU A 83 -2.76 6.07 -7.74
C LEU A 83 -1.93 4.79 -7.98
N GLN A 84 -2.26 4.00 -9.00
CA GLN A 84 -1.45 2.84 -9.37
C GLN A 84 -0.04 3.24 -9.80
N VAL A 85 0.08 4.28 -10.64
CA VAL A 85 1.38 4.83 -11.05
C VAL A 85 2.19 5.30 -9.83
N LEU A 86 1.54 6.02 -8.91
CA LEU A 86 2.17 6.53 -7.70
C LEU A 86 2.66 5.41 -6.77
N LEU A 87 1.94 4.30 -6.69
CA LEU A 87 2.28 3.13 -5.86
C LEU A 87 3.28 2.18 -6.53
N GLY A 88 3.57 2.37 -7.80
CA GLY A 88 4.42 1.52 -8.63
C GLY A 88 3.59 0.61 -9.53
N GLU A 89 3.82 0.69 -10.83
CA GLU A 89 3.05 -0.03 -11.86
C GLU A 89 3.36 -1.52 -11.92
N GLU A 90 4.55 -1.93 -11.47
CA GLU A 90 5.03 -3.30 -11.58
C GLU A 90 5.19 -3.97 -10.22
N ASP A 91 4.93 -5.27 -10.18
CA ASP A 91 5.25 -6.11 -9.04
C ASP A 91 6.76 -6.10 -8.75
N ALA A 92 7.14 -5.54 -7.61
CA ALA A 92 8.51 -5.61 -7.13
C ALA A 92 8.87 -7.05 -6.77
N ARG A 93 9.59 -7.74 -7.65
CA ARG A 93 10.03 -9.12 -7.42
C ARG A 93 11.18 -9.15 -6.42
N ILE A 94 11.19 -10.16 -5.55
CA ILE A 94 12.33 -10.39 -4.66
C ILE A 94 13.51 -10.88 -5.50
N HIS A 95 14.61 -10.12 -5.47
CA HIS A 95 15.85 -10.50 -6.13
C HIS A 95 16.65 -11.46 -5.26
N PHE A 96 16.62 -12.73 -5.62
CA PHE A 96 17.39 -13.77 -4.90
C PHE A 96 18.82 -13.81 -5.38
N LYS A 97 19.75 -13.95 -4.43
CA LYS A 97 21.15 -14.23 -4.75
C LYS A 97 21.25 -15.58 -5.49
N LYS A 98 22.13 -15.65 -6.48
CA LYS A 98 22.42 -16.89 -7.21
C LYS A 98 23.07 -17.94 -6.33
N GLN A 99 23.92 -17.51 -5.39
CA GLN A 99 24.58 -18.34 -4.40
C GLN A 99 24.49 -17.69 -3.02
N GLY A 100 24.38 -18.51 -1.99
CA GLY A 100 24.27 -18.05 -0.60
C GLY A 100 22.85 -17.64 -0.20
N MET A 101 22.76 -17.03 0.99
CA MET A 101 21.50 -16.65 1.61
C MET A 101 21.03 -15.27 1.12
N THR A 102 19.74 -15.14 0.85
CA THR A 102 19.08 -13.86 0.63
C THR A 102 18.37 -13.45 1.91
N THR A 103 18.75 -12.31 2.46
CA THR A 103 18.08 -11.74 3.64
C THR A 103 17.08 -10.67 3.20
N VAL A 104 15.85 -10.79 3.69
CA VAL A 104 14.78 -9.81 3.47
C VAL A 104 14.40 -9.22 4.84
N MET A 105 14.60 -7.92 5.01
CA MET A 105 14.25 -7.22 6.25
C MET A 105 12.92 -6.48 6.07
N MET A 106 11.93 -6.80 6.91
CA MET A 106 10.63 -6.15 6.91
C MET A 106 10.67 -4.91 7.81
N VAL A 107 10.49 -3.74 7.21
CA VAL A 107 10.56 -2.43 7.89
C VAL A 107 9.22 -1.70 7.80
N GLY A 108 8.88 -0.94 8.82
CA GLY A 108 7.67 -0.11 8.84
C GLY A 108 7.20 0.21 10.26
N LEU A 109 6.21 1.08 10.38
CA LEU A 109 5.60 1.46 11.65
C LEU A 109 4.83 0.30 12.30
N GLN A 110 4.50 0.45 13.58
CA GLN A 110 3.67 -0.52 14.29
C GLN A 110 2.29 -0.64 13.62
N GLY A 111 1.75 -1.86 13.55
CA GLY A 111 0.44 -2.10 12.96
C GLY A 111 0.39 -2.15 11.42
N THR A 112 1.51 -1.93 10.72
CA THR A 112 1.56 -1.98 9.24
C THR A 112 1.54 -3.39 8.65
N GLY A 113 1.44 -4.42 9.48
CA GLY A 113 1.32 -5.80 9.01
C GLY A 113 2.64 -6.52 8.71
N LYS A 114 3.80 -6.03 9.17
CA LYS A 114 5.11 -6.66 8.94
C LYS A 114 5.14 -8.16 9.24
N THR A 115 4.69 -8.55 10.43
CA THR A 115 4.68 -9.96 10.86
C THR A 115 3.81 -10.83 9.95
N THR A 116 2.62 -10.35 9.60
CA THR A 116 1.72 -11.06 8.67
C THR A 116 2.29 -11.13 7.27
N ALA A 117 2.89 -10.05 6.77
CA ALA A 117 3.53 -10.02 5.46
C ALA A 117 4.74 -10.95 5.41
N SER A 118 5.56 -11.00 6.48
CA SER A 118 6.69 -11.95 6.57
C SER A 118 6.23 -13.40 6.40
N ALA A 119 5.16 -13.80 7.10
CA ALA A 119 4.61 -15.14 6.97
C ALA A 119 4.04 -15.42 5.55
N LYS A 120 3.37 -14.45 4.94
CA LYS A 120 2.86 -14.59 3.56
C LYS A 120 3.99 -14.75 2.55
N ILE A 121 5.05 -13.94 2.66
CA ILE A 121 6.24 -14.03 1.81
C ILE A 121 6.95 -15.36 2.01
N ALA A 122 7.11 -15.80 3.27
CA ALA A 122 7.72 -17.08 3.60
C ALA A 122 6.95 -18.25 2.97
N ASN A 123 5.63 -18.26 3.10
CA ASN A 123 4.75 -19.26 2.48
C ASN A 123 4.85 -19.26 0.95
N TYR A 124 4.89 -18.08 0.34
CA TYR A 124 5.08 -17.93 -1.10
C TYR A 124 6.44 -18.48 -1.55
N CYS A 125 7.53 -18.10 -0.87
CA CYS A 125 8.87 -18.57 -1.19
C CYS A 125 9.00 -20.08 -1.04
N LYS A 126 8.40 -20.66 0.00
CA LYS A 126 8.41 -22.12 0.23
C LYS A 126 7.60 -22.85 -0.82
N ASN A 127 6.33 -22.49 -1.02
CA ASN A 127 5.38 -23.28 -1.79
C ASN A 127 5.38 -22.97 -3.29
N LYS A 128 5.69 -21.74 -3.69
CA LYS A 128 5.68 -21.33 -5.10
C LYS A 128 7.08 -21.31 -5.71
N LEU A 129 8.10 -20.98 -4.91
CA LEU A 129 9.47 -20.87 -5.40
C LEU A 129 10.36 -22.04 -4.95
N ALA A 130 9.81 -23.03 -4.22
CA ALA A 130 10.53 -24.20 -3.68
C ALA A 130 11.83 -23.83 -2.93
N ARG A 131 11.80 -22.73 -2.17
CA ARG A 131 12.98 -22.27 -1.43
C ARG A 131 12.91 -22.67 0.04
N ARG A 132 14.07 -22.94 0.62
CA ARG A 132 14.18 -23.07 2.08
C ARG A 132 14.09 -21.68 2.71
N VAL A 133 13.23 -21.53 3.70
CA VAL A 133 12.95 -20.26 4.36
C VAL A 133 13.12 -20.40 5.85
N LEU A 134 13.74 -19.38 6.47
CA LEU A 134 13.81 -19.20 7.91
C LEU A 134 13.20 -17.84 8.25
N LEU A 135 12.29 -17.80 9.19
CA LEU A 135 11.79 -16.57 9.77
C LEU A 135 12.67 -16.21 10.98
N VAL A 136 12.97 -14.93 11.14
CA VAL A 136 13.79 -14.44 12.28
C VAL A 136 12.99 -13.38 13.03
N ALA A 137 12.79 -13.59 14.33
CA ALA A 137 12.11 -12.66 15.22
C ALA A 137 13.08 -11.58 15.70
N CYS A 138 13.06 -10.40 15.07
CA CYS A 138 13.90 -9.25 15.43
C CYS A 138 13.21 -8.26 16.38
N ASP A 139 11.92 -8.44 16.68
CA ASP A 139 11.20 -7.63 17.67
C ASP A 139 11.33 -8.27 19.05
N VAL A 140 12.51 -8.10 19.65
CA VAL A 140 12.84 -8.70 20.96
C VAL A 140 12.26 -7.91 22.14
N VAL A 141 11.79 -6.68 21.91
CA VAL A 141 11.23 -5.81 22.96
C VAL A 141 9.82 -6.24 23.35
N ARG A 142 9.08 -6.85 22.43
CA ARG A 142 7.68 -7.27 22.65
C ARG A 142 7.56 -8.80 22.63
N PRO A 143 7.43 -9.45 23.77
CA PRO A 143 7.30 -10.92 23.82
C PRO A 143 6.18 -11.47 22.94
N ALA A 144 5.02 -10.81 22.94
CA ALA A 144 3.88 -11.20 22.09
C ALA A 144 4.19 -11.17 20.58
N ALA A 145 5.14 -10.36 20.11
CA ALA A 145 5.53 -10.33 18.70
C ALA A 145 6.32 -11.60 18.31
N ILE A 146 7.15 -12.11 19.20
CA ILE A 146 7.88 -13.38 19.02
C ILE A 146 6.88 -14.54 18.93
N GLU A 147 5.96 -14.64 19.90
CA GLU A 147 4.93 -15.70 19.95
C GLU A 147 4.03 -15.66 18.71
N GLN A 148 3.65 -14.46 18.26
CA GLN A 148 2.85 -14.29 17.05
C GLN A 148 3.59 -14.83 15.81
N LEU A 149 4.87 -14.50 15.65
CA LEU A 149 5.66 -14.97 14.51
C LEU A 149 5.85 -16.50 14.57
N GLN A 150 6.08 -17.06 15.77
CA GLN A 150 6.20 -18.51 15.96
C GLN A 150 4.90 -19.24 15.61
N THR A 151 3.74 -18.70 16.01
CA THR A 151 2.43 -19.25 15.67
C THR A 151 2.19 -19.23 14.17
N LEU A 152 2.51 -18.12 13.51
CA LEU A 152 2.41 -18.01 12.06
C LEU A 152 3.38 -18.97 11.35
N GLY A 153 4.64 -19.06 11.81
CA GLY A 153 5.62 -20.00 11.25
C GLY A 153 5.14 -21.45 11.32
N LYS A 154 4.62 -21.86 12.48
CA LYS A 154 4.02 -23.20 12.66
C LYS A 154 2.86 -23.46 11.72
N SER A 155 1.99 -22.47 11.49
CA SER A 155 0.81 -22.62 10.60
C SER A 155 1.17 -22.84 9.13
N ILE A 156 2.37 -22.43 8.70
CA ILE A 156 2.88 -22.58 7.33
C ILE A 156 4.05 -23.59 7.25
N ASP A 157 4.36 -24.26 8.37
CA ASP A 157 5.45 -25.21 8.48
C ASP A 157 6.80 -24.57 8.04
N VAL A 158 7.11 -23.41 8.60
CA VAL A 158 8.37 -22.67 8.43
C VAL A 158 9.00 -22.45 9.78
N GLU A 159 10.29 -22.77 9.88
CA GLU A 159 11.08 -22.59 11.10
C GLU A 159 11.21 -21.10 11.47
N VAL A 160 11.13 -20.79 12.77
CA VAL A 160 11.30 -19.45 13.31
C VAL A 160 12.45 -19.44 14.29
N PHE A 161 13.49 -18.68 13.98
CA PHE A 161 14.60 -18.42 14.88
C PHE A 161 14.30 -17.23 15.79
N THR A 162 14.68 -17.34 17.06
CA THR A 162 14.61 -16.27 18.05
C THR A 162 15.71 -16.44 19.08
N CYS A 163 16.27 -15.34 19.53
CA CYS A 163 17.20 -15.30 20.66
C CYS A 163 16.48 -15.11 22.01
N GLY A 164 15.15 -14.99 21.99
CA GLY A 164 14.36 -14.74 23.20
C GLY A 164 14.18 -13.25 23.53
N PRO A 165 13.32 -12.93 24.49
CA PRO A 165 12.96 -11.55 24.82
C PRO A 165 14.02 -10.80 25.66
N GLU A 166 15.01 -11.50 26.20
CA GLU A 166 16.08 -10.91 27.04
C GLU A 166 17.32 -10.50 26.25
N THR A 167 17.31 -10.71 24.94
CA THR A 167 18.45 -10.41 24.07
C THR A 167 18.42 -8.96 23.61
N SER A 168 19.58 -8.31 23.59
CA SER A 168 19.71 -6.98 22.99
C SER A 168 19.44 -7.03 21.49
N ALA A 169 18.72 -6.04 20.95
CA ALA A 169 18.46 -5.94 19.52
C ALA A 169 19.73 -5.68 18.68
N VAL A 170 20.86 -5.37 19.32
CA VAL A 170 22.15 -5.04 18.69
C VAL A 170 23.12 -6.22 18.75
N GLU A 171 22.88 -7.20 19.59
CA GLU A 171 23.61 -8.47 19.68
C GLU A 171 23.05 -9.52 18.71
#